data_0580862e09e95803dd3542de637e610d
#
_entry.id   0580862e09e95803dd3542de637e610d
#
_cell.length_a   1.000
_cell.length_b   1.000
_cell.length_c   1.000
_cell.angle_alpha   90.00
_cell.angle_beta   90.00
_cell.angle_gamma   90.00
#
_symmetry.space_group_name_H-M   'P 1'
#
loop_
_entity.id
_entity.type
_entity.pdbx_description
1 polymer ?
#
loop_
_entity_poly.entity_id
_entity_poly.type
_entity_poly.pdbx_seq_one_letter_code
_entity_poly.pdbx_strand_id
1 'polypeptide(L)'
;SAIFPAGFSPQFGSEDQDYEVVAGLRGDLDFGLSWDFSASRGRNEVDYFIYNTINASLGSQSPTSFSAGVLAQQETNFNLDFVYGWAIDAFSAPVNVAFGLEAREETYEIEAGDEASYAVGPLAVDGLPSGSNGFPGYSDLQEGSFSQDSYAGYVDLEAPVTERLTLAAALRFEDFSEFGSTTDYKLSGRYELTEALAVRATTSTGFRAPTPGQLQSERTSQGLDSTTLNLVTSGRFSPVGPVADIINARANGPEIKALDAETSQNYSLGLTYQHASGFTLTADLYQIDVDDRFSTLGSFTLTDAERTQLAALGVPGGESITRVSFFQNQFDTRTRGLDLVASYGFDLGEGAVTLTGAYNYNETEVTGEAASGVFNDVSRTVFEQGLPQHNAVLSADYALGRYSVNARARYYGEWTDTDDSANVIYQDFGAEIFVDLGLRVELNENFAMRVGAENIFDAYPDESRRQANRGLIYSRNAPYDTDGGKYYLRLEANF
;
A
#
# COMPACT_ATOMS: atom_id res chain seq x y z
N SER A 1 1.86 37.65 12.03
CA SER A 1 0.72 37.57 12.95
C SER A 1 1.13 38.13 14.33
N ALA A 2 0.19 38.62 15.13
CA ALA A 2 0.48 39.09 16.50
C ALA A 2 0.93 37.92 17.42
N ILE A 3 0.48 36.70 17.12
CA ILE A 3 0.81 35.46 17.88
C ILE A 3 2.24 35.01 17.55
N PHE A 4 2.62 35.04 16.27
CA PHE A 4 3.94 34.61 15.79
C PHE A 4 4.61 35.76 14.99
N PRO A 5 5.23 36.74 15.67
CA PRO A 5 5.80 37.93 15.00
C PRO A 5 6.96 37.59 14.04
N ALA A 6 7.70 36.53 14.32
CA ALA A 6 8.83 36.05 13.50
C ALA A 6 8.46 35.01 12.47
N GLY A 7 7.16 34.71 12.29
CA GLY A 7 6.70 33.57 11.49
C GLY A 7 6.59 32.29 12.33
N PHE A 8 6.09 31.22 11.72
CA PHE A 8 5.94 29.90 12.34
C PHE A 8 6.05 28.80 11.30
N SER A 9 6.36 27.62 11.76
CA SER A 9 6.34 26.39 10.96
C SER A 9 5.41 25.40 11.65
N PRO A 10 4.25 25.08 11.06
CA PRO A 10 3.34 24.08 11.62
C PRO A 10 4.04 22.74 11.82
N GLN A 11 3.72 22.09 12.92
CA GLN A 11 4.19 20.74 13.23
C GLN A 11 2.97 19.84 13.36
N PHE A 12 2.88 18.87 12.44
CA PHE A 12 1.80 17.90 12.33
C PHE A 12 2.29 16.54 12.82
N GLY A 13 1.42 15.81 13.54
CA GLY A 13 1.70 14.48 14.03
C GLY A 13 0.43 13.67 14.20
N SER A 14 0.62 12.40 14.48
CA SER A 14 -0.44 11.46 14.84
C SER A 14 -0.02 10.53 15.97
N GLU A 15 -1.02 10.02 16.70
CA GLU A 15 -0.88 8.86 17.58
C GLU A 15 -1.67 7.71 16.94
N ASP A 16 -1.02 6.57 16.73
CA ASP A 16 -1.61 5.40 16.10
C ASP A 16 -1.81 4.31 17.14
N GLN A 17 -3.03 3.73 17.18
CA GLN A 17 -3.39 2.63 18.07
C GLN A 17 -3.96 1.48 17.23
N ASP A 18 -3.40 0.28 17.43
CA ASP A 18 -3.86 -0.94 16.79
C ASP A 18 -4.19 -1.99 17.83
N TYR A 19 -5.31 -2.69 17.65
CA TYR A 19 -5.58 -3.93 18.37
C TYR A 19 -6.34 -4.93 17.50
N GLU A 20 -6.11 -6.19 17.74
CA GLU A 20 -6.85 -7.29 17.14
C GLU A 20 -7.13 -8.37 18.18
N VAL A 21 -8.33 -8.95 18.11
CA VAL A 21 -8.72 -10.13 18.89
C VAL A 21 -9.20 -11.20 17.91
N VAL A 22 -8.61 -12.38 18.02
CA VAL A 22 -8.99 -13.56 17.21
C VAL A 22 -9.35 -14.70 18.15
N ALA A 23 -10.45 -15.37 17.89
CA ALA A 23 -10.87 -16.59 18.58
C ALA A 23 -11.38 -17.60 17.57
N GLY A 24 -11.11 -18.88 17.79
CA GLY A 24 -11.55 -19.94 16.90
C GLY A 24 -11.67 -21.29 17.58
N LEU A 25 -12.36 -22.18 16.91
CA LEU A 25 -12.52 -23.59 17.25
C LEU A 25 -12.28 -24.42 16.00
N ARG A 26 -11.53 -25.49 16.13
CA ARG A 26 -11.30 -26.44 15.02
C ARG A 26 -11.44 -27.86 15.49
N GLY A 27 -11.74 -28.76 14.59
CA GLY A 27 -11.88 -30.17 14.90
C GLY A 27 -11.98 -31.04 13.67
N ASP A 28 -11.95 -32.35 13.90
CA ASP A 28 -12.09 -33.37 12.88
C ASP A 28 -13.31 -34.21 13.17
N LEU A 29 -14.07 -34.58 12.13
CA LEU A 29 -15.18 -35.50 12.21
C LEU A 29 -14.71 -36.92 11.85
N ASP A 30 -15.36 -37.94 12.39
CA ASP A 30 -14.97 -39.35 12.26
C ASP A 30 -14.83 -39.83 10.82
N PHE A 31 -15.49 -39.18 9.85
CA PHE A 31 -15.41 -39.50 8.42
C PHE A 31 -14.34 -38.75 7.67
N GLY A 32 -13.45 -38.03 8.38
CA GLY A 32 -12.27 -37.36 7.80
C GLY A 32 -12.51 -35.94 7.29
N LEU A 33 -13.63 -35.28 7.67
CA LEU A 33 -13.83 -33.86 7.42
C LEU A 33 -13.21 -33.05 8.56
N SER A 34 -12.23 -32.22 8.25
CA SER A 34 -11.71 -31.19 9.15
C SER A 34 -12.52 -29.91 9.02
N TRP A 35 -12.73 -29.21 10.10
CA TRP A 35 -13.43 -27.91 10.11
C TRP A 35 -12.72 -26.91 11.03
N ASP A 36 -12.79 -25.62 10.63
CA ASP A 36 -12.31 -24.49 11.41
C ASP A 36 -13.38 -23.40 11.41
N PHE A 37 -13.72 -22.91 12.58
CA PHE A 37 -14.54 -21.72 12.75
C PHE A 37 -13.71 -20.67 13.46
N SER A 38 -13.59 -19.48 12.88
CA SER A 38 -12.88 -18.36 13.48
C SER A 38 -13.70 -17.07 13.40
N ALA A 39 -13.46 -16.21 14.40
CA ALA A 39 -13.97 -14.86 14.45
C ALA A 39 -12.83 -13.91 14.82
N SER A 40 -12.70 -12.80 14.12
CA SER A 40 -11.75 -11.76 14.46
C SER A 40 -12.40 -10.38 14.47
N ARG A 41 -11.85 -9.48 15.28
CA ARG A 41 -12.17 -8.07 15.28
C ARG A 41 -10.90 -7.27 15.50
N GLY A 42 -10.57 -6.44 14.53
CA GLY A 42 -9.46 -5.50 14.55
C GLY A 42 -9.92 -4.06 14.46
N ARG A 43 -9.17 -3.14 15.06
CA ARG A 43 -9.35 -1.68 14.92
C ARG A 43 -7.99 -1.02 14.87
N ASN A 44 -7.82 -0.16 13.87
CA ASN A 44 -6.77 0.83 13.78
C ASN A 44 -7.39 2.21 14.00
N GLU A 45 -6.76 3.04 14.82
CA GLU A 45 -7.20 4.40 15.11
C GLU A 45 -6.02 5.36 15.03
N VAL A 46 -6.21 6.47 14.32
CA VAL A 46 -5.20 7.50 14.09
C VAL A 46 -5.73 8.84 14.59
N ASP A 47 -5.16 9.32 15.68
CA ASP A 47 -5.47 10.60 16.31
C ASP A 47 -4.54 11.68 15.73
N TYR A 48 -5.07 12.68 15.04
CA TYR A 48 -4.28 13.73 14.40
C TYR A 48 -4.20 14.97 15.25
N PHE A 49 -2.99 15.53 15.37
CA PHE A 49 -2.78 16.81 16.05
C PHE A 49 -1.85 17.72 15.26
N ILE A 50 -2.04 19.03 15.41
CA ILE A 50 -1.17 20.03 14.82
C ILE A 50 -0.89 21.13 15.86
N TYR A 51 0.38 21.53 15.96
CA TYR A 51 0.81 22.55 16.89
C TYR A 51 1.80 23.52 16.25
N ASN A 52 2.17 24.59 16.97
CA ASN A 52 2.96 25.70 16.47
C ASN A 52 2.34 26.32 15.19
N THR A 53 1.02 26.48 15.20
CA THR A 53 0.23 26.99 14.08
C THR A 53 -0.90 27.90 14.57
N ILE A 54 -1.70 28.45 13.66
CA ILE A 54 -2.89 29.25 13.94
C ILE A 54 -3.98 28.97 12.92
N ASN A 55 -5.23 29.21 13.29
CA ASN A 55 -6.32 29.50 12.38
C ASN A 55 -6.36 31.00 12.13
N ALA A 56 -5.88 31.45 10.98
CA ALA A 56 -5.72 32.88 10.69
C ALA A 56 -7.04 33.67 10.71
N SER A 57 -8.15 33.02 10.33
CA SER A 57 -9.48 33.64 10.32
C SER A 57 -10.00 33.97 11.71
N LEU A 58 -9.51 33.33 12.78
CA LEU A 58 -9.83 33.63 14.18
C LEU A 58 -9.00 34.80 14.74
N GLY A 59 -7.99 35.29 14.02
CA GLY A 59 -7.14 36.38 14.42
C GLY A 59 -6.40 36.14 15.74
N SER A 60 -6.47 37.06 16.69
CA SER A 60 -5.80 36.96 17.99
C SER A 60 -6.46 35.95 18.95
N GLN A 61 -7.62 35.43 18.63
CA GLN A 61 -8.32 34.43 19.42
C GLN A 61 -7.94 32.98 19.02
N SER A 62 -7.10 32.83 18.00
CA SER A 62 -6.68 31.50 17.54
C SER A 62 -5.85 30.80 18.61
N PRO A 63 -6.17 29.53 18.95
CA PRO A 63 -5.23 28.64 19.62
C PRO A 63 -3.96 28.43 18.76
N THR A 64 -2.92 27.83 19.35
CA THR A 64 -1.66 27.48 18.65
C THR A 64 -1.40 25.99 18.58
N SER A 65 -2.31 25.18 19.15
CA SER A 65 -2.34 23.73 19.11
C SER A 65 -3.79 23.28 18.96
N PHE A 66 -4.01 22.22 18.18
CA PHE A 66 -5.34 21.70 17.88
C PHE A 66 -5.29 20.17 17.83
N SER A 67 -6.34 19.49 18.36
CA SER A 67 -6.72 18.18 17.86
C SER A 67 -7.34 18.38 16.49
N ALA A 68 -6.87 17.64 15.52
CA ALA A 68 -7.33 17.76 14.13
C ALA A 68 -8.34 16.67 13.76
N GLY A 69 -8.74 15.84 14.72
CA GLY A 69 -9.75 14.77 14.56
C GLY A 69 -9.13 13.40 14.47
N VAL A 70 -10.00 12.38 14.46
CA VAL A 70 -9.63 10.96 14.47
C VAL A 70 -10.12 10.29 13.20
N LEU A 71 -9.30 9.39 12.65
CA LEU A 71 -9.72 8.41 11.65
C LEU A 71 -9.59 7.03 12.26
N ALA A 72 -10.64 6.20 12.13
CA ALA A 72 -10.55 4.82 12.54
C ALA A 72 -11.06 3.90 11.43
N GLN A 73 -10.44 2.71 11.35
CA GLN A 73 -10.90 1.60 10.54
C GLN A 73 -11.09 0.39 11.44
N GLN A 74 -12.22 -0.26 11.30
CA GLN A 74 -12.55 -1.48 12.04
C GLN A 74 -12.96 -2.56 11.07
N GLU A 75 -12.56 -3.79 11.35
CA GLU A 75 -12.97 -4.97 10.59
C GLU A 75 -13.40 -6.07 11.54
N THR A 76 -14.51 -6.71 11.22
CA THR A 76 -15.02 -7.90 11.92
C THR A 76 -15.21 -9.00 10.90
N ASN A 77 -14.59 -10.17 11.14
CA ASN A 77 -14.66 -11.33 10.24
C ASN A 77 -15.19 -12.55 10.97
N PHE A 78 -15.99 -13.34 10.26
CA PHE A 78 -16.39 -14.69 10.64
C PHE A 78 -16.06 -15.63 9.48
N ASN A 79 -15.30 -16.71 9.78
CA ASN A 79 -14.92 -17.70 8.79
C ASN A 79 -15.37 -19.08 9.24
N LEU A 80 -15.83 -19.88 8.29
CA LEU A 80 -16.16 -21.28 8.50
C LEU A 80 -15.61 -22.10 7.34
N ASP A 81 -14.54 -22.83 7.61
CA ASP A 81 -13.76 -23.55 6.62
C ASP A 81 -13.82 -25.04 6.84
N PHE A 82 -13.82 -25.80 5.73
CA PHE A 82 -13.86 -27.25 5.72
C PHE A 82 -12.81 -27.80 4.77
N VAL A 83 -12.19 -28.92 5.15
CA VAL A 83 -11.24 -29.64 4.31
C VAL A 83 -11.56 -31.14 4.37
N TYR A 84 -11.63 -31.77 3.21
CA TYR A 84 -11.93 -33.18 3.07
C TYR A 84 -11.01 -33.84 2.02
N GLY A 85 -10.40 -34.98 2.40
CA GLY A 85 -9.65 -35.82 1.50
C GLY A 85 -10.56 -36.84 0.79
N TRP A 86 -10.95 -36.54 -0.46
CA TRP A 86 -11.82 -37.40 -1.24
C TRP A 86 -11.04 -38.45 -2.01
N ALA A 87 -11.13 -39.70 -1.55
CA ALA A 87 -10.48 -40.84 -2.24
C ALA A 87 -11.20 -41.14 -3.57
N ILE A 88 -10.48 -41.03 -4.67
CA ILE A 88 -10.91 -41.35 -6.03
C ILE A 88 -9.88 -42.30 -6.62
N ASP A 89 -10.28 -43.53 -6.97
CA ASP A 89 -9.39 -44.59 -7.45
C ASP A 89 -8.62 -44.24 -8.74
N ALA A 90 -9.08 -43.26 -9.50
CA ALA A 90 -8.44 -42.79 -10.73
C ALA A 90 -7.21 -41.88 -10.48
N PHE A 91 -7.00 -41.38 -9.27
CA PHE A 91 -5.91 -40.49 -8.92
C PHE A 91 -4.86 -41.18 -8.03
N SER A 92 -3.64 -40.64 -8.04
CA SER A 92 -2.51 -41.20 -7.27
C SER A 92 -2.62 -41.02 -5.76
N ALA A 93 -3.41 -40.04 -5.31
CA ALA A 93 -3.72 -39.79 -3.92
C ALA A 93 -5.11 -39.13 -3.81
N PRO A 94 -5.71 -39.02 -2.60
CA PRO A 94 -6.98 -38.36 -2.44
C PRO A 94 -6.97 -36.91 -2.96
N VAL A 95 -8.08 -36.50 -3.58
CA VAL A 95 -8.32 -35.10 -3.96
C VAL A 95 -8.56 -34.32 -2.68
N ASN A 96 -7.81 -33.25 -2.49
CA ASN A 96 -8.06 -32.30 -1.42
C ASN A 96 -9.22 -31.38 -1.83
N VAL A 97 -10.30 -31.37 -1.06
CA VAL A 97 -11.48 -30.53 -1.28
C VAL A 97 -11.58 -29.57 -0.12
N ALA A 98 -11.33 -28.29 -0.35
CA ALA A 98 -11.56 -27.24 0.62
C ALA A 98 -12.75 -26.37 0.18
N PHE A 99 -13.60 -25.97 1.14
CA PHE A 99 -14.72 -25.06 0.90
C PHE A 99 -15.04 -24.29 2.18
N GLY A 100 -15.57 -23.10 2.04
CA GLY A 100 -15.87 -22.28 3.20
C GLY A 100 -16.82 -21.14 2.91
N LEU A 101 -17.20 -20.48 4.00
CA LEU A 101 -18.05 -19.30 4.03
C LEU A 101 -17.35 -18.21 4.86
N GLU A 102 -17.50 -16.97 4.42
CA GLU A 102 -16.98 -15.80 5.11
C GLU A 102 -18.08 -14.74 5.21
N ALA A 103 -18.14 -14.06 6.36
CA ALA A 103 -18.91 -12.84 6.54
C ALA A 103 -18.00 -11.77 7.12
N ARG A 104 -17.96 -10.59 6.50
CA ARG A 104 -17.08 -9.49 6.88
C ARG A 104 -17.88 -8.20 6.95
N GLU A 105 -17.58 -7.39 7.96
CA GLU A 105 -18.00 -6.01 8.10
C GLU A 105 -16.76 -5.13 8.20
N GLU A 106 -16.63 -4.14 7.32
CA GLU A 106 -15.65 -3.07 7.39
C GLU A 106 -16.34 -1.77 7.76
N THR A 107 -15.78 -1.04 8.73
CA THR A 107 -16.26 0.28 9.12
C THR A 107 -15.14 1.29 9.06
N TYR A 108 -15.39 2.44 8.45
CA TYR A 108 -14.53 3.62 8.46
C TYR A 108 -15.20 4.74 9.23
N GLU A 109 -14.49 5.33 10.19
CA GLU A 109 -15.00 6.37 11.08
C GLU A 109 -14.16 7.64 10.95
N ILE A 110 -14.85 8.79 10.95
CA ILE A 110 -14.25 10.10 11.04
C ILE A 110 -14.83 10.77 12.27
N GLU A 111 -13.98 11.23 13.20
CA GLU A 111 -14.37 12.08 14.31
C GLU A 111 -13.83 13.50 14.11
N ALA A 112 -14.67 14.50 14.40
CA ALA A 112 -14.27 15.90 14.26
C ALA A 112 -13.15 16.28 15.24
N GLY A 113 -12.30 17.21 14.80
CA GLY A 113 -11.30 17.84 15.66
C GLY A 113 -11.88 18.97 16.53
N ASP A 114 -10.99 19.71 17.20
CA ASP A 114 -11.37 20.94 17.89
C ASP A 114 -12.08 21.91 16.92
N GLU A 115 -13.20 22.51 17.29
CA GLU A 115 -13.92 23.46 16.45
C GLU A 115 -13.00 24.55 15.88
N ALA A 116 -12.07 25.05 16.67
CA ALA A 116 -11.11 26.06 16.24
C ALA A 116 -10.16 25.56 15.12
N SER A 117 -10.00 24.23 14.96
CA SER A 117 -9.15 23.63 13.92
C SER A 117 -9.75 23.71 12.52
N TYR A 118 -11.07 23.85 12.40
CA TYR A 118 -11.80 23.94 11.13
C TYR A 118 -12.70 25.18 11.01
N ALA A 119 -12.93 25.92 12.08
CA ALA A 119 -13.84 27.07 12.09
C ALA A 119 -13.51 28.14 11.05
N VAL A 120 -14.55 28.70 10.46
CA VAL A 120 -14.52 29.92 9.63
C VAL A 120 -14.68 31.12 10.54
N GLY A 121 -13.58 31.76 10.88
CA GLY A 121 -13.57 32.90 11.80
C GLY A 121 -13.97 34.24 11.15
N PRO A 122 -14.16 35.31 11.98
CA PRO A 122 -14.64 36.57 11.48
C PRO A 122 -13.71 37.28 10.47
N LEU A 123 -12.42 36.95 10.45
CA LEU A 123 -11.46 37.55 9.51
C LEU A 123 -11.40 36.83 8.16
N ALA A 124 -12.20 35.79 7.96
CA ALA A 124 -12.31 35.14 6.66
C ALA A 124 -12.85 36.09 5.60
N VAL A 125 -13.73 37.02 5.95
CA VAL A 125 -14.24 38.07 5.07
C VAL A 125 -13.14 39.02 4.55
N ASP A 126 -12.02 39.11 5.27
CA ASP A 126 -10.84 39.87 4.87
C ASP A 126 -9.86 39.04 4.04
N GLY A 127 -10.25 37.81 3.64
CA GLY A 127 -9.46 36.88 2.83
C GLY A 127 -8.44 36.06 3.62
N LEU A 128 -8.54 36.03 4.98
CA LEU A 128 -7.66 35.17 5.78
C LEU A 128 -8.17 33.69 5.74
N PRO A 129 -7.27 32.72 5.54
CA PRO A 129 -7.65 31.32 5.42
C PRO A 129 -8.25 30.78 6.72
N SER A 130 -9.29 29.98 6.57
CA SER A 130 -9.98 29.25 7.65
C SER A 130 -9.30 27.93 7.96
N GLY A 131 -9.50 27.45 9.18
CA GLY A 131 -8.89 26.21 9.67
C GLY A 131 -7.43 26.41 10.11
N SER A 132 -6.89 25.44 10.86
CA SER A 132 -5.49 25.44 11.30
C SER A 132 -4.55 25.36 10.09
N ASN A 133 -3.56 26.26 10.05
CA ASN A 133 -2.64 26.35 8.92
C ASN A 133 -1.75 25.12 8.86
N GLY A 134 -1.66 24.52 7.67
CA GLY A 134 -0.96 23.26 7.39
C GLY A 134 -1.91 22.07 7.25
N PHE A 135 -2.72 21.81 8.24
CA PHE A 135 -3.73 20.76 8.22
C PHE A 135 -5.00 21.22 8.97
N PRO A 136 -6.03 21.68 8.26
CA PRO A 136 -7.34 21.94 8.86
C PRO A 136 -7.93 20.66 9.45
N GLY A 137 -8.45 20.72 10.66
CA GLY A 137 -9.09 19.58 11.29
C GLY A 137 -10.34 19.11 10.53
N TYR A 138 -10.70 17.85 10.75
CA TYR A 138 -11.99 17.33 10.31
C TYR A 138 -13.12 18.07 11.03
N SER A 139 -14.16 18.41 10.28
CA SER A 139 -15.30 19.14 10.80
C SER A 139 -16.42 18.19 11.22
N ASP A 140 -17.37 18.72 11.99
CA ASP A 140 -18.64 18.07 12.34
C ASP A 140 -19.46 17.64 11.12
N LEU A 141 -19.31 18.30 9.97
CA LEU A 141 -19.96 17.90 8.71
C LEU A 141 -19.28 16.71 8.01
N GLN A 142 -18.01 16.45 8.35
CA GLN A 142 -17.24 15.32 7.84
C GLN A 142 -17.29 14.11 8.78
N GLU A 143 -17.75 14.35 10.04
CA GLU A 143 -17.91 13.29 11.03
C GLU A 143 -18.93 12.26 10.58
N GLY A 144 -18.59 10.98 10.74
CA GLY A 144 -19.48 9.89 10.37
C GLY A 144 -18.85 8.52 10.54
N SER A 145 -19.71 7.52 10.48
CA SER A 145 -19.34 6.11 10.46
C SER A 145 -19.96 5.46 9.22
N PHE A 146 -19.12 4.83 8.41
CA PHE A 146 -19.48 4.26 7.11
C PHE A 146 -19.08 2.80 7.08
N SER A 147 -20.06 1.90 6.87
CA SER A 147 -19.84 0.46 6.90
C SER A 147 -20.12 -0.18 5.55
N GLN A 148 -19.43 -1.27 5.27
CA GLN A 148 -19.64 -2.16 4.14
C GLN A 148 -19.63 -3.60 4.64
N ASP A 149 -20.69 -4.35 4.30
CA ASP A 149 -20.78 -5.78 4.57
C ASP A 149 -20.38 -6.57 3.33
N SER A 150 -19.75 -7.74 3.53
CA SER A 150 -19.59 -8.73 2.47
C SER A 150 -19.84 -10.15 2.95
N TYR A 151 -20.32 -10.99 2.03
CA TYR A 151 -20.56 -12.41 2.24
C TYR A 151 -19.93 -13.20 1.11
N ALA A 152 -19.06 -14.14 1.45
CA ALA A 152 -18.35 -14.94 0.46
C ALA A 152 -18.54 -16.43 0.68
N GLY A 153 -18.44 -17.17 -0.44
CA GLY A 153 -18.32 -18.63 -0.42
C GLY A 153 -17.30 -19.09 -1.44
N TYR A 154 -16.54 -20.12 -1.13
CA TYR A 154 -15.53 -20.65 -2.03
C TYR A 154 -15.48 -22.18 -2.03
N VAL A 155 -14.92 -22.71 -3.11
CA VAL A 155 -14.49 -24.10 -3.24
C VAL A 155 -13.12 -24.16 -3.89
N ASP A 156 -12.22 -24.99 -3.37
CA ASP A 156 -10.90 -25.27 -3.89
C ASP A 156 -10.69 -26.80 -3.99
N LEU A 157 -10.22 -27.24 -5.13
CA LEU A 157 -9.96 -28.64 -5.45
C LEU A 157 -8.50 -28.79 -5.85
N GLU A 158 -7.75 -29.64 -5.15
CA GLU A 158 -6.40 -30.03 -5.54
C GLU A 158 -6.34 -31.54 -5.77
N ALA A 159 -6.04 -31.93 -7.00
CA ALA A 159 -6.04 -33.31 -7.44
C ALA A 159 -4.63 -33.78 -7.83
N PRO A 160 -4.00 -34.71 -7.09
CA PRO A 160 -2.82 -35.46 -7.53
C PRO A 160 -3.20 -36.47 -8.62
N VAL A 161 -3.30 -35.99 -9.89
CA VAL A 161 -3.80 -36.79 -11.02
C VAL A 161 -2.91 -37.99 -11.29
N THR A 162 -1.60 -37.80 -11.19
CA THR A 162 -0.58 -38.86 -11.21
C THR A 162 0.47 -38.57 -10.15
N GLU A 163 1.40 -39.46 -9.91
CA GLU A 163 2.55 -39.25 -9.01
C GLU A 163 3.38 -37.99 -9.36
N ARG A 164 3.27 -37.49 -10.61
CA ARG A 164 4.04 -36.36 -11.14
C ARG A 164 3.20 -35.14 -11.50
N LEU A 165 1.87 -35.30 -11.61
CA LEU A 165 0.98 -34.21 -12.04
C LEU A 165 -0.05 -33.91 -10.97
N THR A 166 0.00 -32.69 -10.45
CA THR A 166 -1.04 -32.12 -9.60
C THR A 166 -1.75 -31.02 -10.38
N LEU A 167 -3.08 -31.04 -10.38
CA LEU A 167 -3.94 -29.97 -10.92
C LEU A 167 -4.78 -29.39 -9.78
N ALA A 168 -5.01 -28.08 -9.82
CA ALA A 168 -5.91 -27.44 -8.87
C ALA A 168 -6.83 -26.45 -9.56
N ALA A 169 -8.06 -26.32 -9.01
CA ALA A 169 -9.07 -25.38 -9.45
C ALA A 169 -9.80 -24.79 -8.25
N ALA A 170 -9.96 -23.47 -8.21
CA ALA A 170 -10.73 -22.79 -7.18
C ALA A 170 -11.74 -21.83 -7.81
N LEU A 171 -12.86 -21.63 -7.11
CA LEU A 171 -13.90 -20.67 -7.42
C LEU A 171 -14.32 -19.97 -6.12
N ARG A 172 -14.42 -18.63 -6.15
CA ARG A 172 -14.93 -17.80 -5.07
C ARG A 172 -16.00 -16.88 -5.60
N PHE A 173 -17.10 -16.78 -4.88
CA PHE A 173 -18.15 -15.78 -5.09
C PHE A 173 -18.22 -14.90 -3.84
N GLU A 174 -18.35 -13.58 -4.03
CA GLU A 174 -18.48 -12.63 -2.93
C GLU A 174 -19.48 -11.54 -3.32
N ASP A 175 -20.38 -11.17 -2.39
CA ASP A 175 -21.39 -10.14 -2.55
C ASP A 175 -21.18 -9.05 -1.50
N PHE A 176 -21.16 -7.80 -1.96
CA PHE A 176 -20.89 -6.62 -1.14
C PHE A 176 -22.12 -5.70 -1.12
N SER A 177 -22.39 -5.08 0.03
CA SER A 177 -23.53 -4.17 0.18
C SER A 177 -23.45 -2.92 -0.71
N GLU A 178 -22.24 -2.44 -1.03
CA GLU A 178 -22.05 -1.12 -1.63
C GLU A 178 -21.83 -1.14 -3.15
N PHE A 179 -21.25 -2.19 -3.73
CA PHE A 179 -20.90 -2.19 -5.16
C PHE A 179 -21.30 -3.45 -5.93
N GLY A 180 -21.92 -4.44 -5.29
CA GLY A 180 -22.41 -5.65 -5.92
C GLY A 180 -21.50 -6.86 -5.71
N SER A 181 -21.50 -7.82 -6.67
CA SER A 181 -20.86 -9.12 -6.47
C SER A 181 -19.71 -9.36 -7.44
N THR A 182 -18.75 -10.19 -7.02
CA THR A 182 -17.63 -10.66 -7.81
C THR A 182 -17.61 -12.19 -7.88
N THR A 183 -16.99 -12.72 -8.94
CA THR A 183 -16.75 -14.16 -9.09
C THR A 183 -15.36 -14.36 -9.63
N ASP A 184 -14.51 -15.02 -8.86
CA ASP A 184 -13.11 -15.24 -9.17
C ASP A 184 -12.78 -16.71 -9.28
N TYR A 185 -11.85 -17.04 -10.18
CA TYR A 185 -11.36 -18.39 -10.37
C TYR A 185 -9.84 -18.45 -10.32
N LYS A 186 -9.33 -19.63 -10.03
CA LYS A 186 -7.92 -19.99 -10.17
C LYS A 186 -7.81 -21.38 -10.74
N LEU A 187 -6.96 -21.54 -11.77
CA LEU A 187 -6.57 -22.82 -12.32
C LEU A 187 -5.04 -22.94 -12.25
N SER A 188 -4.53 -24.04 -11.71
CA SER A 188 -3.10 -24.26 -11.64
C SER A 188 -2.74 -25.72 -11.90
N GLY A 189 -1.51 -25.91 -12.34
CA GLY A 189 -0.94 -27.23 -12.56
C GLY A 189 0.55 -27.25 -12.23
N ARG A 190 1.02 -28.33 -11.64
CA ARG A 190 2.42 -28.60 -11.34
C ARG A 190 2.78 -29.98 -11.91
N TYR A 191 3.86 -30.01 -12.70
CA TYR A 191 4.35 -31.24 -13.29
C TYR A 191 5.82 -31.50 -12.96
N GLU A 192 6.12 -32.63 -12.39
CA GLU A 192 7.48 -33.08 -12.10
C GLU A 192 8.11 -33.74 -13.34
N LEU A 193 8.97 -32.97 -14.02
CA LEU A 193 9.73 -33.45 -15.17
C LEU A 193 10.73 -34.54 -14.75
N THR A 194 11.38 -34.33 -13.61
CA THR A 194 12.28 -35.27 -12.94
C THR A 194 12.11 -35.14 -11.42
N GLU A 195 12.75 -35.96 -10.61
CA GLU A 195 12.79 -35.83 -9.15
C GLU A 195 13.38 -34.48 -8.68
N ALA A 196 14.22 -33.86 -9.52
CA ALA A 196 14.88 -32.58 -9.18
C ALA A 196 14.24 -31.37 -9.85
N LEU A 197 13.40 -31.56 -10.86
CA LEU A 197 12.90 -30.46 -11.70
C LEU A 197 11.38 -30.54 -11.86
N ALA A 198 10.68 -29.47 -11.47
CA ALA A 198 9.26 -29.31 -11.71
C ALA A 198 8.94 -27.98 -12.39
N VAL A 199 7.88 -27.98 -13.19
CA VAL A 199 7.28 -26.78 -13.79
C VAL A 199 5.89 -26.57 -13.19
N ARG A 200 5.48 -25.30 -13.10
CA ARG A 200 4.15 -24.92 -12.63
C ARG A 200 3.58 -23.80 -13.51
N ALA A 201 2.28 -23.81 -13.68
CA ALA A 201 1.58 -22.75 -14.39
C ALA A 201 0.28 -22.42 -13.65
N THR A 202 -0.08 -21.14 -13.63
CA THR A 202 -1.31 -20.67 -12.98
C THR A 202 -1.96 -19.61 -13.85
N THR A 203 -3.30 -19.63 -13.93
CA THR A 203 -4.12 -18.49 -14.34
C THR A 203 -5.20 -18.25 -13.30
N SER A 204 -5.46 -16.97 -12.98
CA SER A 204 -6.50 -16.60 -12.01
C SER A 204 -7.04 -15.21 -12.32
N THR A 205 -8.27 -14.97 -11.92
CA THR A 205 -8.81 -13.63 -11.73
C THR A 205 -8.62 -13.19 -10.27
N GLY A 206 -8.82 -11.91 -10.03
CA GLY A 206 -8.90 -11.30 -8.71
C GLY A 206 -9.57 -9.95 -8.81
N PHE A 207 -9.95 -9.39 -7.67
CA PHE A 207 -10.54 -8.06 -7.60
C PHE A 207 -10.04 -7.31 -6.35
N ARG A 208 -10.26 -6.01 -6.35
CA ARG A 208 -10.09 -5.16 -5.18
C ARG A 208 -11.32 -4.28 -5.02
N ALA A 209 -12.04 -4.51 -3.92
CA ALA A 209 -13.18 -3.70 -3.53
C ALA A 209 -12.74 -2.28 -3.15
N PRO A 210 -13.52 -1.23 -3.48
CA PRO A 210 -13.37 0.07 -2.84
C PRO A 210 -13.64 -0.06 -1.34
N THR A 211 -12.78 0.49 -0.51
CA THR A 211 -13.04 0.53 0.95
C THR A 211 -14.04 1.62 1.32
N PRO A 212 -14.76 1.51 2.46
CA PRO A 212 -15.62 2.59 2.93
C PRO A 212 -14.90 3.94 3.00
N GLY A 213 -13.61 3.95 3.39
CA GLY A 213 -12.79 5.14 3.41
C GLY A 213 -12.51 5.74 2.01
N GLN A 214 -12.43 4.94 0.95
CA GLN A 214 -12.27 5.44 -0.42
C GLN A 214 -13.58 5.99 -0.98
N LEU A 215 -14.72 5.38 -0.62
CA LEU A 215 -16.04 5.83 -1.03
C LEU A 215 -16.46 7.14 -0.34
N GLN A 216 -16.14 7.30 0.94
CA GLN A 216 -16.73 8.34 1.79
C GLN A 216 -15.73 9.35 2.37
N SER A 217 -14.39 9.09 2.32
CA SER A 217 -13.46 9.96 3.00
C SER A 217 -13.36 11.34 2.36
N GLU A 218 -13.52 12.36 3.16
CA GLU A 218 -13.27 13.74 2.80
C GLU A 218 -12.05 14.27 3.56
N ARG A 219 -11.24 15.08 2.91
CA ARG A 219 -10.04 15.67 3.50
C ARG A 219 -9.73 17.00 2.86
N THR A 220 -9.49 18.02 3.67
CA THR A 220 -8.91 19.29 3.25
C THR A 220 -7.44 19.37 3.64
N SER A 221 -6.63 20.01 2.82
CA SER A 221 -5.21 20.26 3.08
C SER A 221 -4.82 21.66 2.60
N GLN A 222 -3.88 22.28 3.29
CA GLN A 222 -3.34 23.58 2.90
C GLN A 222 -1.84 23.46 2.64
N GLY A 223 -1.38 24.13 1.59
CA GLY A 223 0.01 24.17 1.20
C GLY A 223 0.33 25.44 0.44
N LEU A 224 1.62 25.73 0.28
CA LEU A 224 2.06 26.83 -0.56
C LEU A 224 2.16 26.33 -2.01
N ASP A 225 1.58 27.08 -2.95
CA ASP A 225 1.84 26.91 -4.36
C ASP A 225 3.32 27.21 -4.62
N SER A 226 4.05 26.26 -5.22
CA SER A 226 5.50 26.34 -5.39
C SER A 226 5.95 27.48 -6.32
N THR A 227 5.05 27.99 -7.15
CA THR A 227 5.33 29.06 -8.14
C THR A 227 4.96 30.43 -7.60
N THR A 228 3.76 30.55 -7.04
CA THR A 228 3.21 31.83 -6.58
C THR A 228 3.49 32.11 -5.10
N LEU A 229 3.89 31.10 -4.33
CA LEU A 229 4.05 31.13 -2.86
C LEU A 229 2.76 31.52 -2.14
N ASN A 230 1.62 31.46 -2.82
CA ASN A 230 0.33 31.69 -2.20
C ASN A 230 -0.15 30.42 -1.50
N LEU A 231 -0.89 30.58 -0.41
CA LEU A 231 -1.56 29.48 0.25
C LEU A 231 -2.68 28.95 -0.65
N VAL A 232 -2.66 27.66 -0.92
CA VAL A 232 -3.67 26.93 -1.70
C VAL A 232 -4.33 25.92 -0.79
N THR A 233 -5.65 25.94 -0.76
CA THR A 233 -6.45 24.91 -0.08
C THR A 233 -6.97 23.93 -1.11
N SER A 234 -6.75 22.65 -0.88
CA SER A 234 -7.21 21.54 -1.71
C SER A 234 -8.12 20.63 -0.90
N GLY A 235 -9.14 20.07 -1.52
CA GLY A 235 -10.01 19.07 -0.91
C GLY A 235 -10.04 17.78 -1.71
N ARG A 236 -10.07 16.63 -1.03
CA ARG A 236 -10.52 15.36 -1.58
C ARG A 236 -11.91 15.10 -1.03
N PHE A 237 -12.85 14.71 -1.91
CA PHE A 237 -14.25 14.53 -1.56
C PHE A 237 -14.75 13.18 -2.05
N SER A 238 -15.89 12.75 -1.49
CA SER A 238 -16.59 11.55 -1.92
C SER A 238 -17.01 11.66 -3.40
N PRO A 239 -16.79 10.64 -4.23
CA PRO A 239 -17.22 10.64 -5.63
C PRO A 239 -18.75 10.58 -5.80
N VAL A 240 -19.50 10.25 -4.75
CA VAL A 240 -20.97 10.20 -4.73
C VAL A 240 -21.57 11.36 -3.92
N GLY A 241 -20.73 12.32 -3.50
CA GLY A 241 -21.14 13.47 -2.70
C GLY A 241 -21.54 14.70 -3.54
N PRO A 242 -22.12 15.73 -2.90
CA PRO A 242 -22.61 16.94 -3.59
C PRO A 242 -21.48 17.75 -4.25
N VAL A 243 -20.23 17.58 -3.85
CA VAL A 243 -19.08 18.23 -4.50
C VAL A 243 -18.82 17.61 -5.88
N ALA A 244 -19.01 16.30 -6.02
CA ALA A 244 -18.93 15.62 -7.32
C ALA A 244 -20.01 16.15 -8.28
N ASP A 245 -21.23 16.42 -7.79
CA ASP A 245 -22.32 16.98 -8.59
C ASP A 245 -21.96 18.36 -9.17
N ILE A 246 -21.24 19.20 -8.43
CA ILE A 246 -20.77 20.51 -8.93
C ILE A 246 -19.83 20.33 -10.13
N ILE A 247 -18.92 19.35 -10.06
CA ILE A 247 -17.98 19.06 -11.16
C ILE A 247 -18.72 18.44 -12.36
N ASN A 248 -19.63 17.52 -12.11
CA ASN A 248 -20.45 16.87 -13.13
C ASN A 248 -21.37 17.84 -13.87
N ALA A 249 -21.76 18.95 -13.23
CA ALA A 249 -22.56 19.98 -13.86
C ALA A 249 -21.81 20.84 -14.92
N ARG A 250 -20.48 20.68 -15.03
CA ARG A 250 -19.68 21.37 -16.03
C ARG A 250 -20.02 20.91 -17.45
N ALA A 251 -20.24 21.86 -18.36
CA ALA A 251 -20.36 21.56 -19.78
C ALA A 251 -19.03 20.95 -20.30
N ASN A 252 -19.04 19.75 -20.80
CA ASN A 252 -17.86 18.96 -21.21
C ASN A 252 -16.88 18.66 -20.06
N GLY A 253 -17.36 18.62 -18.81
CA GLY A 253 -16.56 18.16 -17.67
C GLY A 253 -16.40 16.64 -17.68
N PRO A 254 -15.45 16.12 -16.90
CA PRO A 254 -15.37 14.69 -16.64
C PRO A 254 -16.59 14.24 -15.84
N GLU A 255 -17.00 13.01 -16.04
CA GLU A 255 -18.07 12.38 -15.25
C GLU A 255 -17.45 11.70 -14.03
N ILE A 256 -17.67 12.27 -12.84
CA ILE A 256 -17.32 11.64 -11.58
C ILE A 256 -18.38 10.60 -11.25
N LYS A 257 -17.99 9.35 -11.06
CA LYS A 257 -18.86 8.21 -10.76
C LYS A 257 -18.54 7.58 -9.42
N ALA A 258 -19.49 6.79 -8.91
CA ALA A 258 -19.19 5.84 -7.84
C ALA A 258 -18.03 4.91 -8.27
N LEU A 259 -17.26 4.44 -7.30
CA LEU A 259 -16.18 3.50 -7.57
C LEU A 259 -16.75 2.11 -7.84
N ASP A 260 -16.23 1.48 -8.88
CA ASP A 260 -16.37 0.06 -9.16
C ASP A 260 -15.15 -0.70 -8.65
N ALA A 261 -15.25 -2.02 -8.46
CA ALA A 261 -14.08 -2.82 -8.09
C ALA A 261 -13.00 -2.79 -9.19
N GLU A 262 -11.73 -2.71 -8.80
CA GLU A 262 -10.63 -3.07 -9.70
C GLU A 262 -10.68 -4.58 -9.95
N THR A 263 -10.44 -5.00 -11.18
CA THR A 263 -10.39 -6.42 -11.53
C THR A 263 -9.03 -6.79 -12.10
N SER A 264 -8.61 -8.05 -11.91
CA SER A 264 -7.34 -8.52 -12.45
C SER A 264 -7.44 -9.85 -13.15
N GLN A 265 -6.58 -10.02 -14.16
CA GLN A 265 -6.29 -11.28 -14.80
C GLN A 265 -4.81 -11.59 -14.65
N ASN A 266 -4.49 -12.73 -14.05
CA ASN A 266 -3.14 -13.12 -13.67
C ASN A 266 -2.70 -14.38 -14.41
N TYR A 267 -1.44 -14.41 -14.86
CA TYR A 267 -0.78 -15.55 -15.48
C TYR A 267 0.60 -15.72 -14.85
N SER A 268 0.98 -16.97 -14.54
CA SER A 268 2.33 -17.28 -14.13
C SER A 268 2.81 -18.60 -14.71
N LEU A 269 4.12 -18.67 -14.98
CA LEU A 269 4.84 -19.86 -15.38
C LEU A 269 6.12 -19.97 -14.57
N GLY A 270 6.23 -21.02 -13.77
CA GLY A 270 7.34 -21.22 -12.86
C GLY A 270 8.11 -22.50 -13.09
N LEU A 271 9.36 -22.48 -12.65
CA LEU A 271 10.27 -23.62 -12.64
C LEU A 271 10.89 -23.72 -11.25
N THR A 272 10.94 -24.93 -10.70
CA THR A 272 11.67 -25.23 -9.47
C THR A 272 12.69 -26.33 -9.74
N TYR A 273 13.92 -26.10 -9.30
CA TYR A 273 15.01 -27.07 -9.41
C TYR A 273 15.70 -27.24 -8.06
N GLN A 274 15.87 -28.49 -7.65
CA GLN A 274 16.57 -28.84 -6.42
C GLN A 274 17.56 -29.97 -6.71
N HIS A 275 18.84 -29.70 -6.55
CA HIS A 275 19.89 -30.66 -6.77
C HIS A 275 20.41 -31.25 -5.46
N ALA A 276 20.86 -32.51 -5.51
CA ALA A 276 21.40 -33.23 -4.35
C ALA A 276 22.65 -32.57 -3.72
N SER A 277 23.34 -31.68 -4.45
CA SER A 277 24.47 -30.89 -3.92
C SER A 277 24.07 -29.76 -2.99
N GLY A 278 22.78 -29.57 -2.69
CA GLY A 278 22.26 -28.44 -1.91
C GLY A 278 21.96 -27.18 -2.72
N PHE A 279 22.06 -27.22 -4.07
CA PHE A 279 21.65 -26.10 -4.91
C PHE A 279 20.14 -26.15 -5.15
N THR A 280 19.48 -25.00 -4.94
CA THR A 280 18.07 -24.79 -5.28
C THR A 280 17.91 -23.58 -6.21
N LEU A 281 16.94 -23.64 -7.11
CA LEU A 281 16.58 -22.53 -8.00
C LEU A 281 15.07 -22.50 -8.15
N THR A 282 14.47 -21.32 -8.00
CA THR A 282 13.12 -21.01 -8.50
C THR A 282 13.19 -19.89 -9.52
N ALA A 283 12.40 -20.01 -10.58
CA ALA A 283 12.26 -18.99 -11.60
C ALA A 283 10.78 -18.86 -11.96
N ASP A 284 10.23 -17.68 -11.85
CA ASP A 284 8.82 -17.40 -12.14
C ASP A 284 8.69 -16.22 -13.08
N LEU A 285 8.04 -16.44 -14.21
CA LEU A 285 7.57 -15.42 -15.13
C LEU A 285 6.10 -15.14 -14.80
N TYR A 286 5.71 -13.87 -14.80
CA TYR A 286 4.33 -13.50 -14.54
C TYR A 286 3.86 -12.31 -15.40
N GLN A 287 2.56 -12.26 -15.61
CA GLN A 287 1.84 -11.11 -16.14
C GLN A 287 0.58 -10.91 -15.31
N ILE A 288 0.34 -9.66 -14.92
CA ILE A 288 -0.82 -9.21 -14.16
C ILE A 288 -1.42 -8.05 -14.93
N ASP A 289 -2.62 -8.24 -15.47
CA ASP A 289 -3.43 -7.18 -16.05
C ASP A 289 -4.43 -6.72 -14.97
N VAL A 290 -4.49 -5.42 -14.70
CA VAL A 290 -5.46 -4.84 -13.76
C VAL A 290 -6.25 -3.77 -14.49
N ASP A 291 -7.56 -3.99 -14.57
CA ASP A 291 -8.49 -3.09 -15.20
C ASP A 291 -9.20 -2.22 -14.15
N ASP A 292 -9.66 -1.03 -14.56
CA ASP A 292 -10.42 -0.09 -13.74
C ASP A 292 -9.72 0.34 -12.42
N ARG A 293 -8.40 0.56 -12.46
CA ARG A 293 -7.65 1.00 -11.27
C ARG A 293 -8.13 2.35 -10.79
N PHE A 294 -8.42 2.44 -9.50
CA PHE A 294 -8.81 3.70 -8.90
C PHE A 294 -7.64 4.43 -8.23
N SER A 295 -7.66 5.75 -8.40
CA SER A 295 -6.63 6.65 -7.89
C SER A 295 -7.23 8.03 -7.62
N THR A 296 -6.51 8.84 -6.84
CA THR A 296 -6.76 10.28 -6.69
C THR A 296 -5.87 11.12 -7.62
N LEU A 297 -5.34 10.54 -8.68
CA LEU A 297 -4.50 11.26 -9.62
C LEU A 297 -5.29 12.36 -10.33
N GLY A 298 -4.74 13.59 -10.28
CA GLY A 298 -5.34 14.78 -10.84
C GLY A 298 -6.23 15.54 -9.87
N SER A 299 -6.49 16.77 -10.22
CA SER A 299 -7.38 17.67 -9.45
C SER A 299 -8.08 18.65 -10.37
N PHE A 300 -9.29 19.06 -9.98
CA PHE A 300 -10.10 20.03 -10.69
C PHE A 300 -9.96 21.40 -10.04
N THR A 301 -9.48 22.38 -10.80
CA THR A 301 -9.47 23.77 -10.33
C THR A 301 -10.91 24.31 -10.33
N LEU A 302 -11.31 24.93 -9.22
CA LEU A 302 -12.66 25.49 -9.04
C LEU A 302 -12.71 26.94 -9.51
N THR A 303 -13.81 27.29 -10.15
CA THR A 303 -14.20 28.68 -10.43
C THR A 303 -14.75 29.36 -9.16
N ASP A 304 -14.79 30.70 -9.16
CA ASP A 304 -15.37 31.48 -8.05
C ASP A 304 -16.84 31.09 -7.76
N ALA A 305 -17.61 30.83 -8.81
CA ALA A 305 -19.01 30.40 -8.68
C ALA A 305 -19.15 29.03 -8.01
N GLU A 306 -18.29 28.08 -8.36
CA GLU A 306 -18.26 26.75 -7.75
C GLU A 306 -17.81 26.81 -6.29
N ARG A 307 -16.82 27.66 -5.96
CA ARG A 307 -16.43 27.91 -4.57
C ARG A 307 -17.55 28.46 -3.73
N THR A 308 -18.34 29.39 -4.30
CA THR A 308 -19.54 29.91 -3.63
C THR A 308 -20.58 28.80 -3.40
N GLN A 309 -20.74 27.87 -4.36
CA GLN A 309 -21.62 26.70 -4.20
C GLN A 309 -21.12 25.77 -3.09
N LEU A 310 -19.80 25.50 -3.03
CA LEU A 310 -19.19 24.71 -1.95
C LEU A 310 -19.49 25.31 -0.57
N ALA A 311 -19.28 26.61 -0.42
CA ALA A 311 -19.57 27.32 0.82
C ALA A 311 -21.07 27.24 1.17
N ALA A 312 -21.97 27.34 0.17
CA ALA A 312 -23.41 27.20 0.36
C ALA A 312 -23.83 25.77 0.79
N LEU A 313 -23.06 24.76 0.43
CA LEU A 313 -23.24 23.37 0.88
C LEU A 313 -22.73 23.16 2.32
N GLY A 314 -22.13 24.18 2.94
CA GLY A 314 -21.59 24.09 4.29
C GLY A 314 -20.18 23.50 4.36
N VAL A 315 -19.51 23.25 3.23
CA VAL A 315 -18.13 22.72 3.25
C VAL A 315 -17.21 23.70 3.96
N PRO A 316 -16.53 23.33 5.06
CA PRO A 316 -15.69 24.22 5.83
C PRO A 316 -14.59 24.85 4.97
N GLY A 317 -14.49 26.16 4.97
CA GLY A 317 -13.54 26.89 4.13
C GLY A 317 -13.79 26.74 2.63
N GLY A 318 -15.00 26.36 2.19
CA GLY A 318 -15.36 26.13 0.78
C GLY A 318 -15.00 27.29 -0.14
N GLU A 319 -15.09 28.55 0.33
CA GLU A 319 -14.68 29.74 -0.43
C GLU A 319 -13.16 29.78 -0.71
N SER A 320 -12.35 29.15 0.14
CA SER A 320 -10.88 29.12 0.00
C SER A 320 -10.37 27.87 -0.74
N ILE A 321 -11.20 26.85 -0.93
CA ILE A 321 -10.83 25.65 -1.66
C ILE A 321 -10.69 25.96 -3.16
N THR A 322 -9.49 25.85 -3.67
CA THR A 322 -9.17 26.16 -5.06
C THR A 322 -9.12 24.93 -5.97
N ARG A 323 -8.91 23.75 -5.38
CA ARG A 323 -8.81 22.47 -6.09
C ARG A 323 -9.55 21.38 -5.35
N VAL A 324 -10.22 20.51 -6.10
CA VAL A 324 -10.88 19.31 -5.57
C VAL A 324 -10.40 18.06 -6.31
N SER A 325 -10.36 16.94 -5.62
CA SER A 325 -10.01 15.63 -6.18
C SER A 325 -10.97 14.57 -5.65
N PHE A 326 -11.04 13.46 -6.35
CA PHE A 326 -11.90 12.32 -6.02
C PHE A 326 -11.14 11.03 -6.28
N PHE A 327 -11.49 9.97 -5.56
CA PHE A 327 -11.14 8.64 -6.02
C PHE A 327 -11.99 8.31 -7.26
N GLN A 328 -11.37 7.71 -8.27
CA GLN A 328 -12.02 7.31 -9.53
C GLN A 328 -11.32 6.09 -10.12
N ASN A 329 -12.06 5.24 -10.81
CA ASN A 329 -11.48 4.24 -11.70
C ASN A 329 -10.96 4.98 -12.95
N GLN A 330 -9.64 4.98 -13.16
CA GLN A 330 -9.03 5.92 -14.09
C GLN A 330 -8.24 5.30 -15.23
N PHE A 331 -7.65 4.12 -15.00
CA PHE A 331 -6.72 3.55 -15.97
C PHE A 331 -6.52 2.06 -15.73
N ASP A 332 -6.05 1.39 -16.76
CA ASP A 332 -5.68 -0.02 -16.73
C ASP A 332 -4.17 -0.15 -16.71
N THR A 333 -3.67 -1.25 -16.16
CA THR A 333 -2.23 -1.52 -16.12
C THR A 333 -1.91 -2.95 -16.49
N ARG A 334 -0.74 -3.14 -17.05
CA ARG A 334 -0.11 -4.43 -17.25
C ARG A 334 1.25 -4.47 -16.58
N THR A 335 1.42 -5.42 -15.68
CA THR A 335 2.70 -5.69 -15.04
C THR A 335 3.25 -7.02 -15.56
N ARG A 336 4.50 -7.02 -16.01
CA ARG A 336 5.24 -8.23 -16.37
C ARG A 336 6.51 -8.32 -15.55
N GLY A 337 6.86 -9.55 -15.17
CA GLY A 337 8.06 -9.71 -14.38
C GLY A 337 8.67 -11.09 -14.44
N LEU A 338 9.88 -11.13 -13.89
CA LEU A 338 10.68 -12.33 -13.70
C LEU A 338 11.27 -12.31 -12.30
N ASP A 339 10.96 -13.34 -11.51
CA ASP A 339 11.58 -13.59 -10.22
C ASP A 339 12.52 -14.77 -10.32
N LEU A 340 13.77 -14.58 -9.87
CA LEU A 340 14.77 -15.63 -9.74
C LEU A 340 15.25 -15.69 -8.31
N VAL A 341 15.23 -16.88 -7.70
CA VAL A 341 15.85 -17.11 -6.39
C VAL A 341 16.69 -18.37 -6.48
N ALA A 342 17.97 -18.25 -6.16
CA ALA A 342 18.89 -19.36 -6.09
C ALA A 342 19.56 -19.42 -4.73
N SER A 343 19.73 -20.61 -4.17
CA SER A 343 20.46 -20.84 -2.94
C SER A 343 21.41 -22.03 -3.09
N TYR A 344 22.57 -21.91 -2.47
CA TYR A 344 23.56 -22.97 -2.47
C TYR A 344 24.25 -23.06 -1.10
N GLY A 345 24.11 -24.24 -0.47
CA GLY A 345 24.75 -24.54 0.79
C GLY A 345 25.96 -25.47 0.59
N PHE A 346 27.08 -25.15 1.25
CA PHE A 346 28.27 -25.99 1.25
C PHE A 346 29.11 -25.78 2.50
N ASP A 347 29.95 -26.76 2.83
CA ASP A 347 30.87 -26.66 3.97
C ASP A 347 32.15 -25.93 3.56
N LEU A 348 32.61 -25.02 4.44
CA LEU A 348 33.88 -24.30 4.29
C LEU A 348 34.70 -24.45 5.60
N GLY A 349 35.69 -25.32 5.58
CA GLY A 349 36.44 -25.70 6.78
C GLY A 349 35.53 -26.42 7.78
N GLU A 350 35.45 -25.93 9.01
CA GLU A 350 34.56 -26.46 10.06
C GLU A 350 33.18 -25.75 10.09
N GLY A 351 32.96 -24.80 9.21
CA GLY A 351 31.75 -24.04 9.16
C GLY A 351 30.93 -24.33 7.88
N ALA A 352 29.67 -23.89 7.88
CA ALA A 352 28.76 -23.98 6.76
C ALA A 352 28.53 -22.61 6.12
N VAL A 353 28.54 -22.55 4.79
CA VAL A 353 28.23 -21.37 4.01
C VAL A 353 26.88 -21.58 3.32
N THR A 354 26.02 -20.58 3.35
CA THR A 354 24.84 -20.48 2.49
C THR A 354 24.94 -19.21 1.65
N LEU A 355 24.95 -19.37 0.34
CA LEU A 355 24.83 -18.27 -0.61
C LEU A 355 23.40 -18.19 -1.11
N THR A 356 22.77 -17.02 -1.08
CA THR A 356 21.44 -16.79 -1.63
C THR A 356 21.46 -15.58 -2.53
N GLY A 357 21.00 -15.76 -3.78
CA GLY A 357 20.79 -14.69 -4.74
C GLY A 357 19.31 -14.59 -5.08
N ALA A 358 18.77 -13.40 -5.04
CA ALA A 358 17.43 -13.07 -5.53
C ALA A 358 17.55 -11.95 -6.56
N TYR A 359 16.81 -12.07 -7.65
CA TYR A 359 16.70 -11.06 -8.70
C TYR A 359 15.24 -10.92 -9.10
N ASN A 360 14.79 -9.68 -9.17
CA ASN A 360 13.47 -9.31 -9.66
C ASN A 360 13.62 -8.36 -10.84
N TYR A 361 12.94 -8.68 -11.93
CA TYR A 361 12.60 -7.73 -13.00
C TYR A 361 11.10 -7.50 -12.95
N ASN A 362 10.69 -6.23 -12.92
CA ASN A 362 9.30 -5.83 -12.90
C ASN A 362 9.10 -4.59 -13.77
N GLU A 363 8.23 -4.69 -14.76
CA GLU A 363 7.85 -3.59 -15.64
C GLU A 363 6.33 -3.42 -15.60
N THR A 364 5.88 -2.23 -15.28
CA THR A 364 4.46 -1.88 -15.28
C THR A 364 4.19 -0.81 -16.34
N GLU A 365 3.24 -1.07 -17.20
CA GLU A 365 2.75 -0.18 -18.26
C GLU A 365 1.31 0.23 -17.97
N VAL A 366 0.96 1.48 -18.22
CA VAL A 366 -0.44 1.93 -18.28
C VAL A 366 -0.99 1.55 -19.63
N THR A 367 -2.03 0.71 -19.61
CA THR A 367 -2.76 0.24 -20.80
C THR A 367 -4.14 0.92 -20.87
N GLY A 368 -4.78 0.91 -22.03
CA GLY A 368 -6.07 1.56 -22.22
C GLY A 368 -6.00 3.10 -22.33
N GLU A 369 -7.14 3.71 -22.52
CA GLU A 369 -7.28 5.17 -22.54
C GLU A 369 -7.51 5.65 -21.10
N ALA A 370 -6.48 6.25 -20.51
CA ALA A 370 -6.63 6.95 -19.23
C ALA A 370 -7.63 8.11 -19.39
N ALA A 371 -8.48 8.31 -18.38
CA ALA A 371 -9.47 9.39 -18.41
C ALA A 371 -8.79 10.73 -18.70
N SER A 372 -9.15 11.36 -19.82
CA SER A 372 -8.49 12.55 -20.32
C SER A 372 -8.53 13.69 -19.31
N GLY A 373 -7.37 14.25 -18.98
CA GLY A 373 -7.20 15.43 -18.11
C GLY A 373 -6.90 15.12 -16.65
N VAL A 374 -7.01 13.87 -16.21
CA VAL A 374 -6.75 13.47 -14.81
C VAL A 374 -5.45 12.68 -14.70
N PHE A 375 -5.22 11.71 -15.58
CA PHE A 375 -3.96 10.97 -15.70
C PHE A 375 -3.14 11.52 -16.88
N ASN A 376 -2.21 12.42 -16.57
CA ASN A 376 -1.39 13.09 -17.58
C ASN A 376 -0.06 12.35 -17.82
N ASP A 377 0.72 12.78 -18.81
CA ASP A 377 2.02 12.18 -19.17
C ASP A 377 2.99 12.13 -17.98
N VAL A 378 2.93 13.10 -17.07
CA VAL A 378 3.77 13.14 -15.86
C VAL A 378 3.40 12.01 -14.93
N SER A 379 2.12 11.88 -14.62
CA SER A 379 1.61 10.81 -13.75
C SER A 379 1.90 9.44 -14.35
N ARG A 380 1.77 9.30 -15.68
CA ARG A 380 2.14 8.08 -16.41
C ARG A 380 3.63 7.77 -16.25
N THR A 381 4.51 8.72 -16.52
CA THR A 381 5.96 8.51 -16.43
C THR A 381 6.39 8.12 -15.03
N VAL A 382 5.88 8.81 -13.99
CA VAL A 382 6.20 8.45 -12.59
C VAL A 382 5.64 7.08 -12.23
N PHE A 383 4.45 6.72 -12.72
CA PHE A 383 3.85 5.43 -12.45
C PHE A 383 4.64 4.28 -13.10
N GLU A 384 5.08 4.45 -14.36
CA GLU A 384 5.79 3.42 -15.14
C GLU A 384 7.28 3.33 -14.81
N GLN A 385 7.92 4.44 -14.39
CA GLN A 385 9.37 4.55 -14.23
C GLN A 385 9.82 5.04 -12.85
N GLY A 386 8.89 5.34 -11.95
CA GLY A 386 9.19 5.86 -10.60
C GLY A 386 9.76 4.82 -9.63
N LEU A 387 9.81 3.55 -10.03
CA LEU A 387 10.45 2.47 -9.28
C LEU A 387 11.45 1.74 -10.18
N PRO A 388 12.59 1.27 -9.62
CA PRO A 388 13.55 0.47 -10.37
C PRO A 388 12.92 -0.80 -10.92
N GLN A 389 13.08 -1.02 -12.23
CA GLN A 389 12.63 -2.25 -12.88
C GLN A 389 13.50 -3.47 -12.52
N HIS A 390 14.76 -3.24 -12.17
CA HIS A 390 15.74 -4.27 -11.84
C HIS A 390 16.16 -4.15 -10.38
N ASN A 391 15.91 -5.20 -9.59
CA ASN A 391 16.32 -5.28 -8.21
C ASN A 391 17.03 -6.61 -7.96
N ALA A 392 18.07 -6.61 -7.14
CA ALA A 392 18.77 -7.83 -6.77
C ALA A 392 19.27 -7.79 -5.32
N VAL A 393 19.30 -8.95 -4.70
CA VAL A 393 19.93 -9.15 -3.40
C VAL A 393 20.84 -10.37 -3.48
N LEU A 394 22.08 -10.19 -3.06
CA LEU A 394 23.03 -11.29 -2.88
C LEU A 394 23.43 -11.35 -1.42
N SER A 395 23.24 -12.48 -0.77
CA SER A 395 23.66 -12.71 0.61
C SER A 395 24.57 -13.93 0.73
N ALA A 396 25.49 -13.82 1.68
CA ALA A 396 26.38 -14.90 2.09
C ALA A 396 26.33 -15.00 3.62
N ASP A 397 25.91 -16.16 4.10
CA ASP A 397 25.86 -16.50 5.51
C ASP A 397 26.92 -17.56 5.80
N TYR A 398 27.82 -17.30 6.77
CA TYR A 398 28.79 -18.25 7.25
C TYR A 398 28.58 -18.53 8.74
N ALA A 399 28.34 -19.79 9.07
CA ALA A 399 28.14 -20.25 10.44
C ALA A 399 29.30 -21.14 10.86
N LEU A 400 29.96 -20.79 11.99
CA LEU A 400 31.05 -21.55 12.59
C LEU A 400 30.87 -21.62 14.10
N GLY A 401 30.44 -22.77 14.60
CA GLY A 401 30.16 -22.98 16.02
C GLY A 401 29.14 -21.94 16.52
N ARG A 402 29.58 -21.08 17.46
CA ARG A 402 28.72 -20.02 18.03
C ARG A 402 28.72 -18.70 17.25
N TYR A 403 29.44 -18.60 16.16
CA TYR A 403 29.58 -17.40 15.36
C TYR A 403 28.84 -17.54 14.05
N SER A 404 28.12 -16.50 13.67
CA SER A 404 27.52 -16.39 12.33
C SER A 404 27.83 -15.02 11.74
N VAL A 405 28.34 -15.00 10.51
CA VAL A 405 28.60 -13.77 9.75
C VAL A 405 27.65 -13.73 8.58
N ASN A 406 26.99 -12.60 8.42
CA ASN A 406 26.14 -12.30 7.25
C ASN A 406 26.72 -11.13 6.48
N ALA A 407 26.87 -11.28 5.17
CA ALA A 407 27.16 -10.20 4.23
C ALA A 407 26.03 -10.14 3.20
N ARG A 408 25.51 -8.95 2.91
CA ARG A 408 24.43 -8.76 1.96
C ARG A 408 24.71 -7.55 1.07
N ALA A 409 24.57 -7.72 -0.24
CA ALA A 409 24.57 -6.65 -1.23
C ALA A 409 23.15 -6.48 -1.79
N ARG A 410 22.63 -5.27 -1.78
CA ARG A 410 21.33 -4.87 -2.32
C ARG A 410 21.56 -3.96 -3.51
N TYR A 411 21.07 -4.35 -4.67
CA TYR A 411 21.13 -3.58 -5.91
C TYR A 411 19.73 -3.06 -6.24
N TYR A 412 19.65 -1.79 -6.57
CA TYR A 412 18.49 -1.11 -7.11
C TYR A 412 18.85 -0.51 -8.45
N GLY A 413 18.06 -0.78 -9.48
CA GLY A 413 18.27 -0.24 -10.83
C GLY A 413 17.96 1.25 -10.93
N GLU A 414 18.07 1.78 -12.13
CA GLU A 414 17.72 3.16 -12.45
C GLU A 414 16.21 3.41 -12.31
N TRP A 415 15.83 4.63 -11.97
CA TRP A 415 14.44 5.07 -11.85
C TRP A 415 14.31 6.55 -12.15
N THR A 416 13.09 7.03 -12.40
CA THR A 416 12.82 8.43 -12.78
C THR A 416 11.84 9.08 -11.82
N ASP A 417 12.14 10.28 -11.36
CA ASP A 417 11.24 11.14 -10.60
C ASP A 417 10.95 12.43 -11.35
N THR A 418 9.93 13.13 -10.94
CA THR A 418 9.56 14.42 -11.51
C THR A 418 9.28 15.45 -10.43
N ASP A 419 9.47 16.69 -10.79
CA ASP A 419 9.07 17.86 -10.02
C ASP A 419 7.65 18.29 -10.44
N ASP A 420 6.76 18.53 -9.48
CA ASP A 420 5.40 19.06 -9.65
C ASP A 420 5.35 20.53 -10.11
N SER A 421 6.42 21.06 -10.64
CA SER A 421 6.46 22.46 -11.08
C SER A 421 5.71 22.66 -12.41
N ALA A 422 5.30 23.89 -12.67
CA ALA A 422 4.64 24.29 -13.92
C ALA A 422 5.48 23.98 -15.18
N ASN A 423 6.79 23.73 -15.00
CA ASN A 423 7.71 23.23 -16.02
C ASN A 423 8.14 21.82 -15.60
N VAL A 424 7.43 20.82 -16.01
CA VAL A 424 7.74 19.41 -15.71
C VAL A 424 9.16 19.07 -16.12
N ILE A 425 9.98 18.68 -15.16
CA ILE A 425 11.35 18.27 -15.41
C ILE A 425 11.52 16.89 -14.77
N TYR A 426 11.84 15.93 -15.61
CA TYR A 426 12.21 14.58 -15.17
C TYR A 426 13.68 14.57 -14.75
N GLN A 427 13.96 13.76 -13.75
CA GLN A 427 15.31 13.44 -13.32
C GLN A 427 15.45 11.93 -13.24
N ASP A 428 16.40 11.42 -14.00
CA ASP A 428 16.82 10.02 -13.91
C ASP A 428 17.85 9.90 -12.80
N PHE A 429 17.64 8.89 -11.96
CA PHE A 429 18.51 8.51 -10.85
C PHE A 429 19.24 7.22 -11.22
N GLY A 430 20.54 7.18 -10.99
CA GLY A 430 21.40 6.04 -11.28
C GLY A 430 21.08 4.82 -10.41
N ALA A 431 21.63 3.69 -10.83
CA ALA A 431 21.54 2.45 -10.06
C ALA A 431 22.43 2.52 -8.82
N GLU A 432 21.96 1.94 -7.70
CA GLU A 432 22.63 1.96 -6.40
C GLU A 432 22.91 0.56 -5.87
N ILE A 433 24.02 0.43 -5.13
CA ILE A 433 24.40 -0.78 -4.42
C ILE A 433 24.72 -0.45 -2.96
N PHE A 434 23.97 -1.06 -2.05
CA PHE A 434 24.23 -0.97 -0.61
C PHE A 434 24.75 -2.31 -0.08
N VAL A 435 25.75 -2.26 0.77
CA VAL A 435 26.35 -3.46 1.38
C VAL A 435 26.16 -3.43 2.89
N ASP A 436 25.63 -4.52 3.43
CA ASP A 436 25.39 -4.71 4.86
C ASP A 436 26.29 -5.84 5.38
N LEU A 437 26.79 -5.69 6.62
CA LEU A 437 27.55 -6.73 7.31
C LEU A 437 27.00 -6.95 8.71
N GLY A 438 26.92 -8.21 9.15
CA GLY A 438 26.50 -8.58 10.49
C GLY A 438 27.33 -9.71 11.06
N LEU A 439 27.58 -9.62 12.36
CA LEU A 439 28.18 -10.70 13.16
C LEU A 439 27.20 -11.03 14.30
N ARG A 440 26.80 -12.28 14.41
CA ARG A 440 26.04 -12.81 15.54
C ARG A 440 26.90 -13.76 16.33
N VAL A 441 26.87 -13.61 17.65
CA VAL A 441 27.62 -14.45 18.61
C VAL A 441 26.64 -15.02 19.62
N GLU A 442 26.51 -16.34 19.69
CA GLU A 442 25.81 -17.04 20.76
C GLU A 442 26.64 -17.01 22.04
N LEU A 443 26.18 -16.27 23.02
CA LEU A 443 26.88 -16.15 24.31
C LEU A 443 26.64 -17.40 25.15
N ASN A 444 25.43 -17.92 25.14
CA ASN A 444 25.00 -19.20 25.73
C ASN A 444 23.63 -19.61 25.10
N GLU A 445 23.00 -20.66 25.64
CA GLU A 445 21.75 -21.22 25.11
C GLU A 445 20.60 -20.22 25.12
N ASN A 446 20.62 -19.21 26.00
CA ASN A 446 19.56 -18.23 26.18
C ASN A 446 19.88 -16.85 25.58
N PHE A 447 21.16 -16.52 25.38
CA PHE A 447 21.58 -15.18 25.00
C PHE A 447 22.45 -15.19 23.75
N ALA A 448 22.13 -14.28 22.83
CA ALA A 448 22.97 -13.96 21.69
C ALA A 448 23.12 -12.44 21.54
N MET A 449 24.23 -12.05 20.93
CA MET A 449 24.53 -10.67 20.58
C MET A 449 24.73 -10.55 19.07
N ARG A 450 24.14 -9.54 18.47
CA ARG A 450 24.36 -9.21 17.06
C ARG A 450 24.91 -7.79 16.95
N VAL A 451 26.00 -7.63 16.23
CA VAL A 451 26.59 -6.34 15.84
C VAL A 451 26.56 -6.26 14.33
N GLY A 452 26.17 -5.13 13.78
CA GLY A 452 26.13 -4.99 12.32
C GLY A 452 26.16 -3.55 11.87
N ALA A 453 26.33 -3.41 10.57
CA ALA A 453 26.23 -2.18 9.82
C ALA A 453 25.36 -2.39 8.60
N GLU A 454 24.41 -1.53 8.40
CA GLU A 454 23.67 -1.38 7.13
C GLU A 454 24.35 -0.27 6.34
N ASN A 455 24.46 -0.45 5.02
CA ASN A 455 25.18 0.47 4.15
C ASN A 455 26.59 0.82 4.70
N ILE A 456 27.41 -0.22 4.93
CA ILE A 456 28.73 -0.08 5.60
C ILE A 456 29.69 0.88 4.89
N PHE A 457 29.48 1.12 3.60
CA PHE A 457 30.30 2.04 2.81
C PHE A 457 29.79 3.48 2.83
N ASP A 458 28.72 3.76 3.60
CA ASP A 458 28.12 5.10 3.70
C ASP A 458 27.79 5.70 2.33
N ALA A 459 27.24 4.85 1.44
CA ALA A 459 26.86 5.25 0.08
C ALA A 459 25.58 6.11 0.12
N TYR A 460 25.55 7.12 -0.73
CA TYR A 460 24.41 8.01 -0.90
C TYR A 460 23.95 8.01 -2.37
N PRO A 461 22.64 8.10 -2.62
CA PRO A 461 22.13 8.17 -3.98
C PRO A 461 22.38 9.54 -4.60
N ASP A 462 22.01 9.67 -5.87
CA ASP A 462 22.04 10.95 -6.58
C ASP A 462 21.17 12.00 -5.88
N GLU A 463 21.71 13.23 -5.77
CA GLU A 463 20.98 14.36 -5.19
C GLU A 463 19.82 14.79 -6.07
N SER A 464 18.68 15.12 -5.46
CA SER A 464 17.54 15.70 -6.18
C SER A 464 17.82 17.16 -6.54
N ARG A 465 17.71 17.48 -7.80
CA ARG A 465 17.93 18.86 -8.32
C ARG A 465 16.80 19.82 -7.97
N ARG A 466 15.64 19.32 -7.58
CA ARG A 466 14.39 20.09 -7.52
C ARG A 466 13.67 20.12 -6.18
N GLN A 467 14.08 19.32 -5.21
CA GLN A 467 13.40 19.25 -3.90
C GLN A 467 14.08 20.11 -2.82
N ALA A 468 15.06 20.94 -3.19
CA ALA A 468 15.71 21.86 -2.27
C ALA A 468 14.73 22.89 -1.64
N ASN A 469 13.65 23.24 -2.34
CA ASN A 469 12.59 24.10 -1.83
C ASN A 469 11.81 23.45 -0.65
N ARG A 470 11.90 22.13 -0.51
CA ARG A 470 11.33 21.34 0.60
C ARG A 470 12.37 21.04 1.70
N GLY A 471 13.61 21.53 1.53
CA GLY A 471 14.71 21.22 2.43
C GLY A 471 15.26 19.80 2.30
N LEU A 472 14.97 19.11 1.19
CA LEU A 472 15.43 17.75 0.91
C LEU A 472 16.64 17.79 -0.05
N ILE A 473 17.65 16.98 0.26
CA ILE A 473 18.82 16.76 -0.61
C ILE A 473 18.51 15.64 -1.59
N TYR A 474 17.88 14.58 -1.11
CA TYR A 474 17.48 13.40 -1.90
C TYR A 474 15.98 13.42 -2.22
N SER A 475 15.57 12.68 -3.24
CA SER A 475 14.16 12.56 -3.56
C SER A 475 13.40 11.90 -2.41
N ARG A 476 12.25 12.47 -2.04
CA ARG A 476 11.32 11.86 -1.06
C ARG A 476 10.69 10.56 -1.58
N ASN A 477 10.78 10.31 -2.90
CA ASN A 477 10.24 9.12 -3.56
C ASN A 477 11.32 8.05 -3.76
N ALA A 478 12.53 8.25 -3.21
CA ALA A 478 13.63 7.29 -3.33
C ALA A 478 13.17 5.89 -2.85
N PRO A 479 13.39 4.83 -3.63
CA PRO A 479 12.95 3.47 -3.31
C PRO A 479 13.84 2.78 -2.26
N TYR A 480 14.77 3.49 -1.68
CA TYR A 480 15.77 3.03 -0.71
C TYR A 480 16.02 4.10 0.36
N ASP A 481 16.64 3.69 1.47
CA ASP A 481 17.05 4.59 2.56
C ASP A 481 18.15 5.56 2.09
N THR A 482 18.00 6.84 2.40
CA THR A 482 18.90 7.93 2.03
C THR A 482 19.72 8.48 3.22
N ASP A 483 19.65 7.84 4.40
CA ASP A 483 20.28 8.31 5.63
C ASP A 483 21.76 7.92 5.77
N GLY A 484 22.32 7.20 4.78
CA GLY A 484 23.70 6.72 4.84
C GLY A 484 23.90 5.48 5.71
N GLY A 485 25.12 5.29 6.24
CA GLY A 485 25.51 4.11 7.01
C GLY A 485 24.91 4.10 8.41
N LYS A 486 24.31 2.96 8.81
CA LYS A 486 23.74 2.73 10.15
C LYS A 486 24.45 1.59 10.86
N TYR A 487 24.74 1.78 12.14
CA TYR A 487 25.38 0.75 12.98
C TYR A 487 24.45 0.35 14.11
N TYR A 488 24.39 -0.93 14.42
CA TYR A 488 23.52 -1.44 15.47
C TYR A 488 24.17 -2.49 16.36
N LEU A 489 23.71 -2.54 17.60
CA LEU A 489 23.93 -3.61 18.55
C LEU A 489 22.59 -4.13 19.03
N ARG A 490 22.36 -5.45 18.89
CA ARG A 490 21.14 -6.12 19.38
C ARG A 490 21.53 -7.22 20.38
N LEU A 491 20.82 -7.27 21.49
CA LEU A 491 20.88 -8.40 22.43
C LEU A 491 19.59 -9.21 22.28
N GLU A 492 19.72 -10.50 22.10
CA GLU A 492 18.63 -11.46 21.95
C GLU A 492 18.59 -12.33 23.23
N ALA A 493 17.39 -12.50 23.82
CA ALA A 493 17.17 -13.35 24.98
C ALA A 493 15.99 -14.29 24.70
N ASN A 494 16.22 -15.59 24.85
CA ASN A 494 15.19 -16.64 24.72
C ASN A 494 15.02 -17.32 26.09
N PHE A 495 13.79 -17.35 26.62
CA PHE A 495 13.46 -17.88 27.94
C PHE A 495 12.54 -19.08 27.85
#